data_bf0c34419d64f75c6b9a68bc999377da
#
_entry.id   bf0c34419d64f75c6b9a68bc999377da
#
_cell.length_a   1.000
_cell.length_b   1.000
_cell.length_c   1.000
_cell.angle_alpha   90.00
_cell.angle_beta   90.00
_cell.angle_gamma   90.00
#
_symmetry.space_group_name_H-M   'P 1'
#
loop_
_entity.id
_entity.type
_entity.pdbx_description
1 polymer ?
#
loop_
_entity_poly.entity_id
_entity_poly.type
_entity_poly.pdbx_seq_one_letter_code
_entity_poly.pdbx_strand_id
1 'polypeptide(L)'
;MTRVTQAVLVAILLTVPVLVERADAHHGAGLYDMRKNVELAGKLTRLDFVNPHSYVYFDVVGNDGKVLEMKCEMRSATTLRRSGWSPDMFKPGVSIKVTGHPHRDDPTACTAETLTLGDKPTLERYQQLSEPKSVDRTKRPFRLPNGKPNLAGEWAQEQHVLATPPGGRTGLVPISQAAAIRAGKLPMPKGPAGWFAQPVTLTPAGRAAAEALTKRPTSENPRLSCQITSILFDWVFDGAINRITQSANAIKMEYGAGLTRTVHMDMTAHPANVVPSRGGHSIGRWDGDTLVVDTVGFEPGSLAGNLPHSNKLHVVERFTLNPTTLELTRGIVAEDPVYFADKYVDSDSVLPADAPFRVEACKELAPEYQQTGRK
;
A
#
# COMPACT_ATOMS: atom_id res chain seq x y z
N MET A 1 34.12 -60.42 42.10
CA MET A 1 32.70 -59.98 41.97
C MET A 1 32.68 -58.45 42.04
N THR A 2 32.76 -57.79 40.91
CA THR A 2 32.87 -56.35 40.85
C THR A 2 31.54 -55.84 40.29
N ARG A 3 30.76 -55.06 41.05
CA ARG A 3 29.50 -54.43 40.66
C ARG A 3 29.79 -53.12 39.91
N VAL A 4 29.40 -53.05 38.65
CA VAL A 4 29.43 -51.83 37.87
C VAL A 4 28.09 -51.11 38.07
N THR A 5 28.17 -49.89 38.64
CA THR A 5 27.02 -49.01 38.84
C THR A 5 26.88 -48.15 37.58
N GLN A 6 25.82 -48.34 36.81
CA GLN A 6 25.43 -47.48 35.70
C GLN A 6 24.74 -46.23 36.23
N ALA A 7 25.34 -45.06 35.98
CA ALA A 7 24.70 -43.77 36.21
C ALA A 7 23.87 -43.41 34.99
N VAL A 8 22.56 -43.26 35.17
CA VAL A 8 21.64 -42.76 34.13
C VAL A 8 21.63 -41.22 34.22
N LEU A 9 22.17 -40.58 33.21
CA LEU A 9 22.06 -39.12 33.00
C LEU A 9 20.68 -38.82 32.41
N VAL A 10 19.80 -38.22 33.18
CA VAL A 10 18.53 -37.65 32.69
C VAL A 10 18.82 -36.26 32.18
N ALA A 11 18.84 -36.08 30.88
CA ALA A 11 18.87 -34.76 30.22
C ALA A 11 17.49 -34.12 30.28
N ILE A 12 17.32 -33.11 31.13
CA ILE A 12 16.11 -32.27 31.14
C ILE A 12 16.21 -31.27 29.99
N LEU A 13 15.48 -31.53 28.92
CA LEU A 13 15.25 -30.54 27.87
C LEU A 13 14.35 -29.43 28.42
N LEU A 14 14.93 -28.30 28.77
CA LEU A 14 14.20 -27.06 29.00
C LEU A 14 13.71 -26.53 27.68
N THR A 15 12.46 -26.82 27.35
CA THR A 15 11.75 -26.13 26.26
C THR A 15 11.41 -24.71 26.72
N VAL A 16 12.24 -23.75 26.32
CA VAL A 16 11.92 -22.33 26.45
C VAL A 16 10.81 -22.05 25.41
N PRO A 17 9.62 -21.61 25.83
CA PRO A 17 8.62 -21.18 24.86
C PRO A 17 9.17 -19.93 24.16
N VAL A 18 9.50 -20.06 22.88
CA VAL A 18 9.75 -18.89 22.01
C VAL A 18 8.42 -18.16 21.89
N LEU A 19 8.26 -17.12 22.68
CA LEU A 19 7.21 -16.13 22.47
C LEU A 19 7.50 -15.48 21.12
N VAL A 20 6.85 -15.97 20.08
CA VAL A 20 6.78 -15.28 18.80
C VAL A 20 5.94 -14.03 19.06
N GLU A 21 6.60 -12.93 19.39
CA GLU A 21 5.96 -11.63 19.35
C GLU A 21 5.47 -11.40 17.91
N ARG A 22 4.17 -11.40 17.74
CA ARG A 22 3.54 -11.03 16.46
C ARG A 22 3.96 -9.58 16.22
N ALA A 23 4.77 -9.35 15.21
CA ALA A 23 5.01 -8.02 14.67
C ALA A 23 3.67 -7.53 14.08
N ASP A 24 2.90 -6.80 14.88
CA ASP A 24 1.73 -6.08 14.41
C ASP A 24 2.21 -5.02 13.41
N ALA A 25 1.83 -5.18 12.18
CA ALA A 25 2.12 -4.21 11.13
C ALA A 25 1.48 -2.86 11.52
N HIS A 26 2.32 -1.85 11.77
CA HIS A 26 1.94 -0.51 12.20
C HIS A 26 1.32 0.34 11.07
N HIS A 27 0.39 -0.21 10.29
CA HIS A 27 -0.35 0.52 9.28
C HIS A 27 -1.84 0.52 9.62
N GLY A 28 -2.43 1.69 9.85
CA GLY A 28 -3.85 1.91 10.06
C GLY A 28 -4.47 1.07 11.18
N ALA A 29 -4.66 -0.22 10.97
CA ALA A 29 -5.26 -1.12 11.93
C ALA A 29 -4.52 -1.23 13.29
N GLY A 30 -3.22 -0.92 13.34
CA GLY A 30 -2.45 -0.94 14.60
C GLY A 30 -2.87 0.13 15.60
N LEU A 31 -3.41 1.25 15.13
CA LEU A 31 -3.90 2.35 15.97
C LEU A 31 -5.27 2.05 16.60
N TYR A 32 -6.02 1.10 16.04
CA TYR A 32 -7.38 0.80 16.45
C TYR A 32 -7.48 -0.53 17.18
N ASP A 33 -8.37 -0.62 18.17
CA ASP A 33 -8.66 -1.91 18.83
C ASP A 33 -9.72 -2.68 18.05
N MET A 34 -9.25 -3.46 17.07
CA MET A 34 -10.10 -4.25 16.17
C MET A 34 -10.94 -5.34 16.89
N ARG A 35 -10.76 -5.51 18.21
CA ARG A 35 -11.58 -6.43 19.02
C ARG A 35 -12.78 -5.75 19.66
N LYS A 36 -12.80 -4.41 19.64
CA LYS A 36 -13.90 -3.60 20.16
C LYS A 36 -14.65 -2.94 19.01
N ASN A 37 -15.95 -2.86 19.16
CA ASN A 37 -16.82 -2.13 18.24
C ASN A 37 -17.33 -0.86 18.91
N VAL A 38 -17.51 0.18 18.11
CA VAL A 38 -18.22 1.40 18.49
C VAL A 38 -19.36 1.65 17.53
N GLU A 39 -20.44 2.19 18.05
CA GLU A 39 -21.55 2.74 17.28
C GLU A 39 -21.77 4.16 17.74
N LEU A 40 -21.59 5.11 16.82
CA LEU A 40 -21.62 6.53 17.07
C LEU A 40 -22.68 7.19 16.19
N ALA A 41 -23.45 8.12 16.74
CA ALA A 41 -24.43 8.87 16.00
C ALA A 41 -24.30 10.36 16.34
N GLY A 42 -24.41 11.21 15.31
CA GLY A 42 -24.20 12.64 15.50
C GLY A 42 -24.58 13.49 14.29
N LYS A 43 -24.00 14.67 14.23
CA LYS A 43 -24.14 15.61 13.11
C LYS A 43 -22.81 15.79 12.41
N LEU A 44 -22.76 15.53 11.12
CA LEU A 44 -21.59 15.73 10.29
C LEU A 44 -21.13 17.18 10.33
N THR A 45 -19.87 17.42 10.67
CA THR A 45 -19.26 18.75 10.68
C THR A 45 -18.42 19.01 9.45
N ARG A 46 -17.56 18.07 9.08
CA ARG A 46 -16.67 18.20 7.89
C ARG A 46 -16.14 16.87 7.42
N LEU A 47 -15.54 16.89 6.23
CA LEU A 47 -14.83 15.77 5.62
C LEU A 47 -13.43 16.25 5.20
N ASP A 48 -12.40 15.54 5.62
CA ASP A 48 -11.06 15.61 5.00
C ASP A 48 -10.97 14.50 3.96
N PHE A 49 -11.13 14.84 2.69
CA PHE A 49 -11.07 13.88 1.58
C PHE A 49 -9.67 13.91 0.97
N VAL A 50 -8.72 13.23 1.62
CA VAL A 50 -7.27 13.34 1.40
C VAL A 50 -6.60 11.99 1.41
N ASN A 51 -5.32 11.95 1.02
CA ASN A 51 -4.42 10.83 1.21
C ASN A 51 -3.51 11.08 2.43
N PRO A 52 -2.97 10.07 3.11
CA PRO A 52 -3.15 8.62 2.87
C PRO A 52 -4.48 8.07 3.35
N HIS A 53 -5.18 8.76 4.26
CA HIS A 53 -6.50 8.37 4.76
C HIS A 53 -7.41 9.60 4.84
N SER A 54 -8.67 9.43 4.43
CA SER A 54 -9.71 10.43 4.60
C SER A 54 -10.31 10.32 6.00
N TYR A 55 -10.87 11.44 6.50
CA TYR A 55 -11.51 11.48 7.82
C TYR A 55 -12.85 12.15 7.76
N VAL A 56 -13.85 11.53 8.36
CA VAL A 56 -15.15 12.11 8.60
C VAL A 56 -15.21 12.64 10.05
N TYR A 57 -15.68 13.87 10.22
CA TYR A 57 -15.81 14.54 11.52
C TYR A 57 -17.27 14.82 11.81
N PHE A 58 -17.70 14.60 13.05
CA PHE A 58 -19.09 14.79 13.47
C PHE A 58 -19.21 15.01 14.96
N ASP A 59 -20.19 15.81 15.33
CA ASP A 59 -20.51 16.13 16.71
C ASP A 59 -21.41 15.06 17.32
N VAL A 60 -21.01 14.49 18.43
CA VAL A 60 -21.80 13.58 19.26
C VAL A 60 -22.16 14.27 20.56
N VAL A 61 -23.44 14.20 20.99
CA VAL A 61 -23.89 14.70 22.28
C VAL A 61 -23.75 13.58 23.32
N GLY A 62 -22.88 13.79 24.30
CA GLY A 62 -22.68 12.86 25.40
C GLY A 62 -23.89 12.85 26.38
N ASN A 63 -23.90 11.83 27.24
CA ASN A 63 -24.96 11.72 28.29
C ASN A 63 -24.99 12.90 29.28
N ASP A 64 -23.90 13.65 29.41
CA ASP A 64 -23.75 14.85 30.18
C ASP A 64 -24.20 16.15 29.43
N GLY A 65 -24.70 15.99 28.21
CA GLY A 65 -25.11 17.08 27.32
C GLY A 65 -23.95 17.82 26.64
N LYS A 66 -22.70 17.42 26.86
CA LYS A 66 -21.56 18.02 26.17
C LYS A 66 -21.43 17.49 24.75
N VAL A 67 -21.05 18.41 23.87
CA VAL A 67 -20.75 18.08 22.49
C VAL A 67 -19.28 17.69 22.40
N LEU A 68 -19.01 16.52 21.76
CA LEU A 68 -17.68 16.01 21.48
C LEU A 68 -17.54 15.81 19.97
N GLU A 69 -16.55 16.47 19.36
CA GLU A 69 -16.24 16.21 17.97
C GLU A 69 -15.50 14.88 17.85
N MET A 70 -16.11 13.95 17.13
CA MET A 70 -15.53 12.65 16.78
C MET A 70 -14.90 12.72 15.41
N LYS A 71 -13.83 11.95 15.19
CA LYS A 71 -13.20 11.73 13.88
C LYS A 71 -13.06 10.25 13.60
N CYS A 72 -13.50 9.81 12.43
CA CYS A 72 -13.35 8.42 12.03
C CYS A 72 -12.62 8.32 10.70
N GLU A 73 -11.58 7.46 10.69
CA GLU A 73 -10.76 7.18 9.52
C GLU A 73 -11.52 6.37 8.50
N MET A 74 -11.38 6.75 7.24
CA MET A 74 -11.84 6.05 6.04
C MET A 74 -10.65 5.63 5.17
N ARG A 75 -10.93 5.11 3.98
CA ARG A 75 -9.89 4.83 2.96
C ARG A 75 -9.31 6.13 2.39
N SER A 76 -8.22 6.02 1.64
CA SER A 76 -7.62 7.15 0.93
C SER A 76 -8.59 7.81 -0.05
N ALA A 77 -8.44 9.10 -0.32
CA ALA A 77 -9.27 9.82 -1.29
C ALA A 77 -9.24 9.15 -2.67
N THR A 78 -8.08 8.66 -3.09
CA THR A 78 -7.93 7.96 -4.38
C THR A 78 -8.79 6.69 -4.42
N THR A 79 -8.70 5.82 -3.41
CA THR A 79 -9.49 4.58 -3.38
C THR A 79 -10.98 4.85 -3.26
N LEU A 80 -11.37 5.84 -2.47
CA LEU A 80 -12.78 6.26 -2.36
C LEU A 80 -13.32 6.76 -3.71
N ARG A 81 -12.58 7.64 -4.43
CA ARG A 81 -13.01 8.12 -5.76
C ARG A 81 -13.15 6.99 -6.76
N ARG A 82 -12.18 6.09 -6.81
CA ARG A 82 -12.22 4.91 -7.71
C ARG A 82 -13.41 4.02 -7.40
N SER A 83 -13.84 3.96 -6.14
CA SER A 83 -15.03 3.23 -5.69
C SER A 83 -16.34 4.03 -5.87
N GLY A 84 -16.30 5.22 -6.47
CA GLY A 84 -17.49 6.05 -6.74
C GLY A 84 -17.93 6.94 -5.58
N TRP A 85 -17.14 7.03 -4.51
CA TRP A 85 -17.41 7.97 -3.43
C TRP A 85 -17.01 9.39 -3.84
N SER A 86 -17.77 10.38 -3.36
CA SER A 86 -17.55 11.80 -3.67
C SER A 86 -17.64 12.64 -2.40
N PRO A 87 -16.84 13.72 -2.26
CA PRO A 87 -16.99 14.68 -1.18
C PRO A 87 -18.42 15.24 -1.08
N ASP A 88 -19.14 15.39 -2.19
CA ASP A 88 -20.50 15.92 -2.25
C ASP A 88 -21.53 15.07 -1.50
N MET A 89 -21.20 13.83 -1.17
CA MET A 89 -22.04 12.96 -0.34
C MET A 89 -22.09 13.40 1.11
N PHE A 90 -21.07 14.14 1.57
CA PHE A 90 -20.82 14.48 2.98
C PHE A 90 -21.13 15.96 3.23
N LYS A 91 -22.40 16.26 3.38
CA LYS A 91 -22.85 17.65 3.62
C LYS A 91 -22.87 17.95 5.12
N PRO A 92 -22.18 19.01 5.60
CA PRO A 92 -22.27 19.43 6.99
C PRO A 92 -23.72 19.60 7.47
N GLY A 93 -23.98 19.24 8.73
CA GLY A 93 -25.31 19.31 9.35
C GLY A 93 -26.20 18.07 9.11
N VAL A 94 -25.86 17.19 8.17
CA VAL A 94 -26.58 15.92 7.97
C VAL A 94 -26.35 15.00 9.17
N SER A 95 -27.35 14.24 9.57
CA SER A 95 -27.17 13.19 10.58
C SER A 95 -26.25 12.10 10.04
N ILE A 96 -25.35 11.63 10.90
CA ILE A 96 -24.42 10.54 10.56
C ILE A 96 -24.49 9.47 11.64
N LYS A 97 -24.46 8.21 11.20
CA LYS A 97 -24.23 7.05 12.05
C LYS A 97 -22.99 6.32 11.53
N VAL A 98 -22.05 6.00 12.43
CA VAL A 98 -20.80 5.32 12.12
C VAL A 98 -20.70 4.09 12.98
N THR A 99 -20.39 2.93 12.40
CA THR A 99 -19.88 1.77 13.13
C THR A 99 -18.43 1.54 12.79
N GLY A 100 -17.65 1.01 13.71
CA GLY A 100 -16.24 0.73 13.47
C GLY A 100 -15.48 0.38 14.74
N HIS A 101 -14.19 0.68 14.78
CA HIS A 101 -13.32 0.32 15.89
C HIS A 101 -12.70 1.56 16.55
N PRO A 102 -12.65 1.62 17.89
CA PRO A 102 -12.12 2.78 18.60
C PRO A 102 -10.59 2.85 18.43
N HIS A 103 -10.06 4.05 18.40
CA HIS A 103 -8.62 4.27 18.55
C HIS A 103 -8.18 3.85 19.95
N ARG A 104 -6.95 3.31 20.09
CA ARG A 104 -6.46 2.77 21.37
C ARG A 104 -6.24 3.82 22.44
N ASP A 105 -5.81 5.01 22.04
CA ASP A 105 -5.33 6.06 22.92
C ASP A 105 -6.08 7.38 22.74
N ASP A 106 -6.89 7.53 21.69
CA ASP A 106 -7.71 8.73 21.45
C ASP A 106 -9.20 8.36 21.51
N PRO A 107 -9.89 8.72 22.59
CA PRO A 107 -11.33 8.40 22.76
C PRO A 107 -12.23 9.13 21.77
N THR A 108 -11.71 10.14 21.04
CA THR A 108 -12.46 10.89 20.03
C THR A 108 -12.24 10.37 18.62
N ALA A 109 -11.46 9.29 18.47
CA ALA A 109 -11.11 8.74 17.16
C ALA A 109 -11.57 7.29 16.96
N CYS A 110 -11.94 6.97 15.73
CA CYS A 110 -12.26 5.60 15.30
C CYS A 110 -11.80 5.34 13.86
N THR A 111 -11.79 4.08 13.46
CA THR A 111 -11.82 3.70 12.03
C THR A 111 -13.25 3.29 11.67
N ALA A 112 -13.77 3.83 10.58
CA ALA A 112 -15.13 3.54 10.13
C ALA A 112 -15.19 2.24 9.35
N GLU A 113 -16.13 1.36 9.68
CA GLU A 113 -16.50 0.20 8.87
C GLU A 113 -17.77 0.46 8.06
N THR A 114 -18.74 1.10 8.68
CA THR A 114 -19.96 1.52 7.99
C THR A 114 -20.29 2.98 8.27
N LEU A 115 -21.00 3.60 7.34
CA LEU A 115 -21.48 4.98 7.41
C LEU A 115 -22.92 5.06 6.91
N THR A 116 -23.80 5.71 7.69
CA THR A 116 -25.15 6.08 7.24
C THR A 116 -25.26 7.59 7.26
N LEU A 117 -25.64 8.22 6.17
CA LEU A 117 -25.77 9.66 6.00
C LEU A 117 -27.24 10.05 5.80
N GLY A 118 -27.86 10.68 6.78
CA GLY A 118 -29.29 10.98 6.78
C GLY A 118 -30.13 9.70 6.67
N ASP A 119 -31.09 9.71 5.78
CA ASP A 119 -31.98 8.58 5.50
C ASP A 119 -31.49 7.68 4.37
N LYS A 120 -30.20 7.82 3.95
CA LYS A 120 -29.64 7.02 2.89
C LYS A 120 -29.28 5.62 3.37
N PRO A 121 -29.17 4.63 2.45
CA PRO A 121 -28.65 3.32 2.78
C PRO A 121 -27.28 3.39 3.45
N THR A 122 -27.02 2.46 4.36
CA THR A 122 -25.71 2.30 5.00
C THR A 122 -24.68 1.89 3.97
N LEU A 123 -23.54 2.56 4.00
CA LEU A 123 -22.39 2.33 3.15
C LEU A 123 -21.32 1.56 3.92
N GLU A 124 -20.73 0.53 3.30
CA GLU A 124 -19.61 -0.20 3.86
C GLU A 124 -18.28 0.40 3.40
N ARG A 125 -17.25 0.34 4.24
CA ARG A 125 -15.90 0.90 3.98
C ARG A 125 -15.33 0.53 2.60
N TYR A 126 -15.59 -0.69 2.13
CA TYR A 126 -15.08 -1.22 0.87
C TYR A 126 -16.15 -1.32 -0.23
N GLN A 127 -17.28 -0.67 -0.03
CA GLN A 127 -18.38 -0.70 -0.99
C GLN A 127 -18.02 0.03 -2.28
N GLN A 128 -18.27 -0.65 -3.39
CA GLN A 128 -18.27 -0.04 -4.71
C GLN A 128 -19.63 0.64 -4.94
N LEU A 129 -19.62 1.95 -5.15
CA LEU A 129 -20.82 2.76 -5.41
C LEU A 129 -21.03 2.98 -6.90
N SER A 130 -20.01 2.70 -7.71
CA SER A 130 -20.08 2.72 -9.17
C SER A 130 -19.25 1.57 -9.73
N GLU A 131 -19.67 1.03 -10.86
CA GLU A 131 -18.82 0.09 -11.59
C GLU A 131 -17.49 0.75 -11.96
N PRO A 132 -16.36 0.04 -11.84
CA PRO A 132 -15.09 0.52 -12.32
C PRO A 132 -15.20 0.90 -13.79
N LYS A 133 -14.77 2.10 -14.16
CA LYS A 133 -14.80 2.52 -15.55
C LYS A 133 -13.88 1.63 -16.36
N SER A 134 -14.45 0.85 -17.26
CA SER A 134 -13.66 0.07 -18.19
C SER A 134 -12.92 1.01 -19.15
N VAL A 135 -11.60 0.87 -19.23
CA VAL A 135 -10.84 1.56 -20.27
C VAL A 135 -11.15 0.92 -21.61
N ASP A 136 -11.57 1.72 -22.58
CA ASP A 136 -11.78 1.25 -23.95
C ASP A 136 -10.43 0.85 -24.57
N ARG A 137 -10.13 -0.42 -24.46
CA ARG A 137 -8.87 -1.01 -24.93
C ARG A 137 -8.70 -0.91 -26.44
N THR A 138 -9.80 -0.75 -27.18
CA THR A 138 -9.76 -0.63 -28.64
C THR A 138 -9.20 0.71 -29.11
N LYS A 139 -9.30 1.74 -28.28
CA LYS A 139 -8.78 3.09 -28.55
C LYS A 139 -7.31 3.28 -28.19
N ARG A 140 -6.66 2.29 -27.57
CA ARG A 140 -5.26 2.36 -27.20
C ARG A 140 -4.43 1.47 -28.11
N PRO A 141 -3.65 2.02 -29.05
CA PRO A 141 -2.78 1.20 -29.87
C PRO A 141 -1.71 0.52 -29.00
N PHE A 142 -1.49 -0.78 -29.21
CA PHE A 142 -0.47 -1.53 -28.51
C PHE A 142 0.96 -1.04 -28.83
N ARG A 143 1.17 -0.52 -30.06
CA ARG A 143 2.47 -0.02 -30.49
C ARG A 143 2.39 1.46 -30.87
N LEU A 144 3.49 2.15 -30.58
CA LEU A 144 3.75 3.49 -31.09
C LEU A 144 4.24 3.44 -32.56
N PRO A 145 4.26 4.57 -33.28
CA PRO A 145 4.74 4.62 -34.66
C PRO A 145 6.19 4.11 -34.84
N ASN A 146 7.02 4.18 -33.80
CA ASN A 146 8.39 3.65 -33.79
C ASN A 146 8.45 2.13 -33.57
N GLY A 147 7.34 1.43 -33.54
CA GLY A 147 7.22 -0.02 -33.36
C GLY A 147 7.35 -0.52 -31.92
N LYS A 148 7.68 0.34 -30.95
CA LYS A 148 7.79 -0.07 -29.56
C LYS A 148 6.43 -0.15 -28.86
N PRO A 149 6.28 -1.01 -27.83
CA PRO A 149 5.06 -1.06 -27.03
C PRO A 149 4.69 0.31 -26.47
N ASN A 150 3.41 0.63 -26.50
CA ASN A 150 2.88 1.87 -25.99
C ASN A 150 2.59 1.75 -24.49
N LEU A 151 3.54 2.14 -23.66
CA LEU A 151 3.39 2.17 -22.20
C LEU A 151 2.76 3.46 -21.70
N ALA A 152 2.60 4.49 -22.58
CA ALA A 152 2.03 5.77 -22.20
C ALA A 152 0.59 5.62 -21.72
N GLY A 153 0.21 6.31 -20.65
CA GLY A 153 -1.12 6.30 -20.08
C GLY A 153 -1.11 6.20 -18.56
N GLU A 154 -2.30 6.01 -18.04
CA GLU A 154 -2.55 5.96 -16.60
C GLU A 154 -2.67 4.51 -16.16
N TRP A 155 -2.05 4.20 -15.02
CA TRP A 155 -1.88 2.86 -14.51
C TRP A 155 -2.25 2.79 -13.04
N ALA A 156 -2.94 1.74 -12.65
CA ALA A 156 -3.29 1.49 -11.26
C ALA A 156 -3.34 0.00 -10.96
N GLN A 157 -3.09 -0.36 -9.72
CA GLN A 157 -3.42 -1.69 -9.25
C GLN A 157 -4.92 -1.93 -9.34
N GLU A 158 -5.33 -3.17 -9.56
CA GLU A 158 -6.73 -3.55 -9.52
C GLU A 158 -7.34 -3.21 -8.15
N GLN A 159 -8.56 -2.70 -8.14
CA GLN A 159 -9.25 -2.41 -6.88
C GLN A 159 -9.54 -3.70 -6.10
N HIS A 160 -9.46 -3.59 -4.78
CA HIS A 160 -9.80 -4.67 -3.86
C HIS A 160 -11.12 -4.39 -3.15
N VAL A 161 -11.93 -5.43 -3.03
CA VAL A 161 -13.23 -5.42 -2.35
C VAL A 161 -13.31 -6.55 -1.36
N LEU A 162 -14.23 -6.47 -0.40
CA LEU A 162 -14.51 -7.58 0.50
C LEU A 162 -15.28 -8.66 -0.22
N ALA A 163 -14.84 -9.91 -0.08
CA ALA A 163 -15.59 -11.08 -0.50
C ALA A 163 -15.55 -12.16 0.58
N THR A 164 -16.68 -12.87 0.72
CA THR A 164 -16.85 -13.98 1.65
C THR A 164 -17.11 -15.24 0.84
N PRO A 165 -16.21 -16.23 0.82
CA PRO A 165 -16.47 -17.51 0.19
C PRO A 165 -17.50 -18.30 1.01
N PRO A 166 -18.25 -19.26 0.43
CA PRO A 166 -19.16 -20.10 1.15
C PRO A 166 -18.47 -20.83 2.33
N GLY A 167 -18.98 -20.63 3.55
CA GLY A 167 -18.43 -21.23 4.77
C GLY A 167 -17.05 -20.72 5.21
N GLY A 168 -16.53 -19.67 4.55
CA GLY A 168 -15.22 -19.09 4.84
C GLY A 168 -15.27 -17.73 5.54
N ARG A 169 -14.09 -17.13 5.71
CA ARG A 169 -13.95 -15.78 6.30
C ARG A 169 -13.91 -14.72 5.20
N THR A 170 -14.49 -13.56 5.50
CA THR A 170 -14.38 -12.37 4.65
C THR A 170 -12.93 -11.91 4.56
N GLY A 171 -12.51 -11.53 3.35
CA GLY A 171 -11.19 -10.96 3.11
C GLY A 171 -11.18 -10.05 1.89
N LEU A 172 -10.11 -9.28 1.75
CA LEU A 172 -9.88 -8.41 0.59
C LEU A 172 -9.41 -9.25 -0.59
N VAL A 173 -10.06 -9.07 -1.73
CA VAL A 173 -9.76 -9.78 -2.98
C VAL A 173 -9.82 -8.81 -4.16
N PRO A 174 -9.12 -9.09 -5.27
CA PRO A 174 -9.28 -8.32 -6.50
C PRO A 174 -10.75 -8.30 -6.94
N ILE A 175 -11.23 -7.15 -7.40
CA ILE A 175 -12.64 -6.97 -7.80
C ILE A 175 -13.05 -7.94 -8.91
N SER A 176 -12.15 -8.26 -9.85
CA SER A 176 -12.39 -9.24 -10.92
C SER A 176 -12.63 -10.65 -10.41
N GLN A 177 -12.10 -11.02 -9.25
CA GLN A 177 -12.21 -12.35 -8.65
C GLN A 177 -13.36 -12.44 -7.64
N ALA A 178 -13.87 -11.32 -7.15
CA ALA A 178 -14.80 -11.25 -6.05
C ALA A 178 -16.09 -12.08 -6.27
N ALA A 179 -16.67 -12.00 -7.47
CA ALA A 179 -17.89 -12.76 -7.81
C ALA A 179 -17.64 -14.26 -7.82
N ALA A 180 -16.52 -14.72 -8.38
CA ALA A 180 -16.15 -16.14 -8.42
C ALA A 180 -15.83 -16.69 -7.03
N ILE A 181 -15.18 -15.88 -6.17
CA ILE A 181 -14.91 -16.25 -4.77
C ILE A 181 -16.20 -16.36 -3.97
N ARG A 182 -17.11 -15.38 -4.08
CA ARG A 182 -18.42 -15.43 -3.42
C ARG A 182 -19.25 -16.64 -3.85
N ALA A 183 -19.10 -17.05 -5.12
CA ALA A 183 -19.76 -18.24 -5.65
C ALA A 183 -19.03 -19.57 -5.33
N GLY A 184 -17.92 -19.54 -4.60
CA GLY A 184 -17.11 -20.73 -4.30
C GLY A 184 -16.37 -21.32 -5.51
N LYS A 185 -16.27 -20.58 -6.62
CA LYS A 185 -15.58 -21.02 -7.85
C LYS A 185 -14.08 -20.77 -7.81
N LEU A 186 -13.63 -19.84 -6.98
CA LEU A 186 -12.22 -19.57 -6.71
C LEU A 186 -11.97 -19.59 -5.20
N PRO A 187 -10.78 -20.07 -4.77
CA PRO A 187 -10.38 -19.98 -3.37
C PRO A 187 -10.02 -18.54 -3.00
N MET A 188 -10.03 -18.23 -1.70
CA MET A 188 -9.43 -16.98 -1.21
C MET A 188 -7.94 -16.93 -1.54
N PRO A 189 -7.44 -15.79 -1.98
CA PRO A 189 -6.00 -15.59 -2.16
C PRO A 189 -5.23 -15.88 -0.86
N LYS A 190 -4.07 -16.52 -0.97
CA LYS A 190 -3.19 -16.75 0.18
C LYS A 190 -2.40 -15.47 0.45
N GLY A 191 -2.74 -14.78 1.52
CA GLY A 191 -2.09 -13.54 1.96
C GLY A 191 -2.66 -12.28 1.28
N PRO A 192 -2.19 -11.09 1.66
CA PRO A 192 -2.53 -9.86 0.97
C PRO A 192 -2.02 -9.96 -0.46
N ALA A 193 -2.93 -9.92 -1.43
CA ALA A 193 -2.59 -10.03 -2.84
C ALA A 193 -1.56 -8.95 -3.22
N GLY A 194 -0.38 -9.38 -3.64
CA GLY A 194 0.59 -8.53 -4.33
C GLY A 194 1.39 -7.53 -3.49
N TRP A 195 1.32 -7.57 -2.16
CA TRP A 195 2.04 -6.62 -1.32
C TRP A 195 3.24 -7.29 -0.65
N PHE A 196 4.44 -7.13 -1.25
CA PHE A 196 5.75 -7.35 -0.62
C PHE A 196 5.98 -8.76 -0.05
N ALA A 197 5.82 -9.76 -0.87
CA ALA A 197 5.75 -11.14 -0.40
C ALA A 197 7.07 -11.92 -0.50
N GLN A 198 8.08 -11.41 -1.17
CA GLN A 198 9.29 -12.21 -1.33
C GLN A 198 10.26 -11.95 -0.18
N PRO A 199 10.57 -12.98 0.62
CA PRO A 199 11.59 -12.86 1.64
C PRO A 199 12.95 -12.67 0.98
N VAL A 200 13.72 -11.71 1.47
CA VAL A 200 15.14 -11.55 1.18
C VAL A 200 15.94 -11.84 2.46
N THR A 201 17.05 -12.53 2.34
CA THR A 201 17.93 -12.79 3.46
C THR A 201 18.71 -11.52 3.79
N LEU A 202 18.53 -10.99 5.00
CA LEU A 202 19.24 -9.80 5.44
C LEU A 202 20.62 -10.14 5.99
N THR A 203 21.60 -9.29 5.70
CA THR A 203 22.90 -9.26 6.40
C THR A 203 22.69 -8.88 7.88
N PRO A 204 23.72 -9.02 8.76
CA PRO A 204 23.64 -8.47 10.12
C PRO A 204 23.30 -6.97 10.14
N ALA A 205 23.88 -6.18 9.24
CA ALA A 205 23.60 -4.75 9.11
C ALA A 205 22.16 -4.50 8.64
N GLY A 206 21.67 -5.30 7.68
CA GLY A 206 20.28 -5.23 7.20
C GLY A 206 19.27 -5.56 8.30
N ARG A 207 19.53 -6.57 9.15
CA ARG A 207 18.67 -6.87 10.29
C ARG A 207 18.62 -5.73 11.31
N ALA A 208 19.76 -5.14 11.64
CA ALA A 208 19.81 -3.99 12.53
C ALA A 208 19.05 -2.79 11.96
N ALA A 209 19.17 -2.52 10.66
CA ALA A 209 18.44 -1.47 9.97
C ALA A 209 16.92 -1.76 9.94
N ALA A 210 16.50 -3.00 9.69
CA ALA A 210 15.10 -3.41 9.74
C ALA A 210 14.50 -3.21 11.14
N GLU A 211 15.24 -3.59 12.20
CA GLU A 211 14.83 -3.35 13.58
C GLU A 211 14.70 -1.85 13.88
N ALA A 212 15.62 -1.03 13.41
CA ALA A 212 15.53 0.44 13.55
C ALA A 212 14.27 1.00 12.88
N LEU A 213 13.91 0.50 11.69
CA LEU A 213 12.67 0.89 10.99
C LEU A 213 11.41 0.55 11.80
N THR A 214 11.40 -0.55 12.57
CA THR A 214 10.26 -0.89 13.43
C THR A 214 10.09 0.07 14.60
N LYS A 215 11.17 0.71 15.03
CA LYS A 215 11.22 1.63 16.17
C LYS A 215 11.13 3.10 15.77
N ARG A 216 11.13 3.40 14.46
CA ARG A 216 11.07 4.79 13.99
C ARG A 216 9.77 5.45 14.43
N PRO A 217 9.79 6.76 14.74
CA PRO A 217 8.59 7.53 14.98
C PRO A 217 7.64 7.48 13.77
N THR A 218 6.34 7.52 14.02
CA THR A 218 5.34 7.53 12.95
C THR A 218 5.53 8.70 11.98
N SER A 219 6.02 9.85 12.49
CA SER A 219 6.37 11.03 11.68
C SER A 219 7.48 10.78 10.66
N GLU A 220 8.34 9.79 10.88
CA GLU A 220 9.40 9.42 9.94
C GLU A 220 8.94 8.35 8.93
N ASN A 221 7.70 7.89 9.03
CA ASN A 221 7.13 6.99 8.04
C ASN A 221 6.73 7.79 6.80
N PRO A 222 7.36 7.59 5.63
CA PRO A 222 7.09 8.40 4.45
C PRO A 222 5.62 8.40 4.04
N ARG A 223 4.92 7.28 4.17
CA ARG A 223 3.49 7.19 3.85
C ARG A 223 2.60 8.10 4.70
N LEU A 224 2.99 8.32 5.95
CA LEU A 224 2.24 9.16 6.89
C LEU A 224 2.68 10.62 6.83
N SER A 225 3.81 10.90 6.16
CA SER A 225 4.40 12.23 5.95
C SER A 225 4.24 12.71 4.50
N CYS A 226 3.24 12.21 3.77
CA CYS A 226 2.96 12.61 2.38
C CYS A 226 4.16 12.43 1.43
N GLN A 227 4.98 11.42 1.66
CA GLN A 227 6.15 11.13 0.86
C GLN A 227 6.07 9.72 0.26
N ILE A 228 6.71 9.53 -0.87
CA ILE A 228 6.85 8.20 -1.48
C ILE A 228 7.69 7.29 -0.58
N THR A 229 7.28 6.04 -0.43
CA THR A 229 8.06 5.01 0.26
C THR A 229 9.20 4.54 -0.62
N SER A 230 8.89 4.03 -1.80
CA SER A 230 9.86 3.63 -2.82
C SER A 230 9.22 3.55 -4.20
N ILE A 231 10.06 3.50 -5.24
CA ILE A 231 9.60 3.27 -6.61
C ILE A 231 8.94 1.90 -6.80
N LEU A 232 9.19 0.95 -5.92
CA LEU A 232 8.59 -0.37 -5.99
C LEU A 232 7.23 -0.38 -5.31
N PHE A 233 7.17 0.09 -4.06
CA PHE A 233 5.95 0.11 -3.28
C PHE A 233 4.85 0.96 -3.92
N ASP A 234 5.17 2.21 -4.22
CA ASP A 234 4.16 3.17 -4.65
C ASP A 234 3.68 2.95 -6.09
N TRP A 235 4.38 2.09 -6.84
CA TRP A 235 3.94 1.67 -8.17
C TRP A 235 2.65 0.85 -8.12
N VAL A 236 2.53 -0.04 -7.12
CA VAL A 236 1.38 -0.95 -6.96
C VAL A 236 0.52 -0.62 -5.75
N PHE A 237 0.73 0.52 -5.14
CA PHE A 237 -0.11 0.94 -4.02
C PHE A 237 -1.52 1.32 -4.51
N ASP A 238 -2.55 0.67 -3.97
CA ASP A 238 -3.95 0.85 -4.40
C ASP A 238 -4.51 2.26 -4.14
N GLY A 239 -3.87 3.01 -3.24
CA GLY A 239 -4.16 4.41 -2.96
C GLY A 239 -3.59 5.40 -3.99
N ALA A 240 -3.01 4.92 -5.10
CA ALA A 240 -2.41 5.77 -6.11
C ALA A 240 -2.84 5.36 -7.53
N ILE A 241 -2.85 6.33 -8.42
CA ILE A 241 -2.84 6.13 -9.87
C ILE A 241 -1.54 6.71 -10.36
N ASN A 242 -0.81 5.98 -11.19
CA ASN A 242 0.45 6.42 -11.77
C ASN A 242 0.28 6.75 -13.25
N ARG A 243 1.17 7.56 -13.81
CA ARG A 243 1.13 7.91 -15.21
C ARG A 243 2.49 7.69 -15.87
N ILE A 244 2.49 7.11 -17.06
CA ILE A 244 3.64 7.01 -17.93
C ILE A 244 3.45 7.96 -19.12
N THR A 245 4.46 8.78 -19.39
CA THR A 245 4.61 9.52 -20.64
C THR A 245 5.84 9.00 -21.35
N GLN A 246 5.72 8.68 -22.63
CA GLN A 246 6.77 8.04 -23.41
C GLN A 246 7.18 8.90 -24.59
N SER A 247 8.47 9.15 -24.72
CA SER A 247 9.11 9.81 -25.86
C SER A 247 10.27 8.95 -26.40
N ALA A 248 10.94 9.41 -27.46
CA ALA A 248 12.08 8.68 -28.03
C ALA A 248 13.25 8.58 -27.02
N ASN A 249 13.53 9.66 -26.30
CA ASN A 249 14.72 9.79 -25.45
C ASN A 249 14.46 9.60 -23.98
N ALA A 250 13.19 9.58 -23.55
CA ALA A 250 12.83 9.46 -22.15
C ALA A 250 11.46 8.80 -21.94
N ILE A 251 11.36 8.05 -20.86
CA ILE A 251 10.08 7.60 -20.31
C ILE A 251 9.94 8.25 -18.94
N LYS A 252 8.91 9.08 -18.78
CA LYS A 252 8.60 9.74 -17.52
C LYS A 252 7.53 8.94 -16.79
N MET A 253 7.81 8.57 -15.55
CA MET A 253 6.90 7.87 -14.64
C MET A 253 6.52 8.83 -13.51
N GLU A 254 5.24 9.18 -13.43
CA GLU A 254 4.68 10.05 -12.41
C GLU A 254 3.86 9.19 -11.45
N TYR A 255 4.24 9.20 -10.19
CA TYR A 255 3.58 8.44 -9.14
C TYR A 255 2.51 9.30 -8.48
N GLY A 256 1.35 8.73 -8.23
CA GLY A 256 0.24 9.44 -7.56
C GLY A 256 0.58 9.93 -6.14
N ALA A 257 1.64 9.40 -5.56
CA ALA A 257 2.22 9.87 -4.29
C ALA A 257 3.17 11.08 -4.44
N GLY A 258 3.28 11.68 -5.65
CA GLY A 258 3.98 12.95 -5.88
C GLY A 258 5.43 12.84 -6.38
N LEU A 259 5.99 11.63 -6.59
CA LEU A 259 7.30 11.47 -7.23
C LEU A 259 7.18 11.55 -8.75
N THR A 260 8.16 12.18 -9.39
CA THR A 260 8.43 12.05 -10.82
C THR A 260 9.78 11.40 -11.03
N ARG A 261 9.82 10.35 -11.84
CA ARG A 261 11.03 9.61 -12.22
C ARG A 261 11.19 9.66 -13.72
N THR A 262 12.40 9.98 -14.19
CA THR A 262 12.74 9.96 -15.61
C THR A 262 13.66 8.78 -15.89
N VAL A 263 13.26 7.94 -16.84
CA VAL A 263 14.09 6.88 -17.40
C VAL A 263 14.73 7.41 -18.67
N HIS A 264 16.05 7.60 -18.66
CA HIS A 264 16.82 8.09 -19.79
C HIS A 264 17.03 6.97 -20.82
N MET A 265 16.45 7.13 -22.00
CA MET A 265 16.52 6.14 -23.08
C MET A 265 17.69 6.40 -24.05
N ASP A 266 18.36 7.52 -23.91
CA ASP A 266 19.50 7.98 -24.68
C ASP A 266 20.84 7.78 -23.96
N MET A 267 20.82 7.21 -22.75
CA MET A 267 22.00 6.93 -21.95
C MET A 267 22.28 5.43 -21.89
N THR A 268 23.57 5.06 -21.96
CA THR A 268 24.05 3.67 -21.85
C THR A 268 24.75 3.36 -20.53
N ALA A 269 25.05 4.37 -19.74
CA ALA A 269 25.65 4.25 -18.43
C ALA A 269 25.15 5.38 -17.49
N HIS A 270 25.13 5.10 -16.20
CA HIS A 270 24.87 6.13 -15.20
C HIS A 270 26.03 7.12 -15.08
N PRO A 271 25.77 8.40 -14.78
CA PRO A 271 26.82 9.35 -14.45
C PRO A 271 27.65 8.89 -13.24
N ALA A 272 28.94 9.20 -13.23
CA ALA A 272 29.81 8.84 -12.10
C ALA A 272 29.37 9.45 -10.77
N ASN A 273 28.75 10.63 -10.80
CA ASN A 273 28.29 11.38 -9.63
C ASN A 273 26.76 11.55 -9.66
N VAL A 274 26.02 10.47 -9.40
CA VAL A 274 24.55 10.54 -9.24
C VAL A 274 24.24 11.21 -7.91
N VAL A 275 23.43 12.26 -7.95
CA VAL A 275 22.86 12.87 -6.74
C VAL A 275 21.79 11.92 -6.19
N PRO A 276 21.94 11.41 -4.95
CA PRO A 276 20.97 10.50 -4.38
C PRO A 276 19.57 11.10 -4.28
N SER A 277 18.57 10.30 -4.55
CA SER A 277 17.16 10.68 -4.42
C SER A 277 16.30 9.47 -4.10
N ARG A 278 15.05 9.68 -3.70
CA ARG A 278 14.10 8.58 -3.46
C ARG A 278 13.75 7.80 -4.74
N GLY A 279 13.81 8.44 -5.90
CA GLY A 279 13.56 7.84 -7.20
C GLY A 279 14.80 7.22 -7.86
N GLY A 280 15.97 7.52 -7.34
CA GLY A 280 17.24 7.17 -7.97
C GLY A 280 17.44 7.85 -9.33
N HIS A 281 18.46 7.40 -10.06
CA HIS A 281 18.75 7.76 -11.45
C HIS A 281 18.50 6.53 -12.32
N SER A 282 17.66 6.65 -13.32
CA SER A 282 17.22 5.52 -14.16
C SER A 282 17.68 5.69 -15.60
N ILE A 283 18.26 4.64 -16.15
CA ILE A 283 18.51 4.49 -17.60
C ILE A 283 17.66 3.33 -18.13
N GLY A 284 17.26 3.40 -19.39
CA GLY A 284 16.39 2.41 -19.98
C GLY A 284 16.86 1.92 -21.34
N ARG A 285 16.50 0.71 -21.68
CA ARG A 285 16.68 0.13 -23.02
C ARG A 285 15.53 -0.81 -23.35
N TRP A 286 15.28 -0.97 -24.64
CA TRP A 286 14.35 -1.97 -25.11
C TRP A 286 15.06 -3.30 -25.37
N ASP A 287 14.54 -4.37 -24.80
CA ASP A 287 14.92 -5.76 -25.05
C ASP A 287 13.71 -6.43 -25.73
N GLY A 288 13.67 -6.40 -27.06
CA GLY A 288 12.46 -6.73 -27.81
C GLY A 288 11.31 -5.81 -27.46
N ASP A 289 10.23 -6.37 -26.92
CA ASP A 289 9.03 -5.67 -26.45
C ASP A 289 9.05 -5.37 -24.93
N THR A 290 10.14 -5.70 -24.25
CA THR A 290 10.31 -5.44 -22.83
C THR A 290 11.14 -4.17 -22.62
N LEU A 291 10.63 -3.24 -21.85
CA LEU A 291 11.41 -2.12 -21.34
C LEU A 291 12.22 -2.59 -20.13
N VAL A 292 13.54 -2.52 -20.22
CA VAL A 292 14.46 -2.79 -19.11
C VAL A 292 14.91 -1.47 -18.53
N VAL A 293 14.71 -1.27 -17.25
CA VAL A 293 15.08 -0.07 -16.52
C VAL A 293 16.09 -0.43 -15.45
N ASP A 294 17.23 0.22 -15.49
CA ASP A 294 18.30 0.09 -14.51
C ASP A 294 18.36 1.35 -13.66
N THR A 295 18.41 1.21 -12.32
CA THR A 295 18.30 2.34 -11.39
C THR A 295 19.28 2.21 -10.24
N VAL A 296 20.05 3.28 -10.02
CA VAL A 296 21.01 3.44 -8.92
C VAL A 296 20.85 4.81 -8.26
N GLY A 297 21.64 5.09 -7.22
CA GLY A 297 21.66 6.42 -6.60
C GLY A 297 20.44 6.72 -5.75
N PHE A 298 20.04 5.75 -4.94
CA PHE A 298 18.97 5.92 -3.97
C PHE A 298 19.47 6.58 -2.67
N GLU A 299 18.63 7.41 -2.07
CA GLU A 299 18.74 7.75 -0.65
C GLU A 299 18.43 6.51 0.19
N PRO A 300 19.09 6.30 1.34
CA PRO A 300 18.72 5.21 2.25
C PRO A 300 17.25 5.30 2.67
N GLY A 301 16.57 4.17 2.76
CA GLY A 301 15.16 4.17 3.08
C GLY A 301 14.55 2.79 3.31
N SER A 302 13.26 2.69 3.04
CA SER A 302 12.52 1.45 3.05
C SER A 302 12.11 1.07 1.64
N LEU A 303 12.42 -0.15 1.23
CA LEU A 303 11.95 -0.68 -0.05
C LEU A 303 10.45 -0.99 0.01
N ALA A 304 10.03 -1.63 1.10
CA ALA A 304 8.65 -1.96 1.41
C ALA A 304 8.51 -2.27 2.90
N GLY A 305 7.52 -1.72 3.58
CA GLY A 305 7.30 -1.95 5.01
C GLY A 305 8.56 -1.72 5.84
N ASN A 306 9.06 -2.76 6.48
CA ASN A 306 10.28 -2.74 7.29
C ASN A 306 11.50 -3.33 6.56
N LEU A 307 11.43 -3.52 5.24
CA LEU A 307 12.57 -3.96 4.44
C LEU A 307 13.46 -2.74 4.11
N PRO A 308 14.61 -2.57 4.79
CA PRO A 308 15.49 -1.42 4.59
C PRO A 308 16.26 -1.55 3.29
N HIS A 309 16.71 -0.42 2.76
CA HIS A 309 17.78 -0.37 1.77
C HIS A 309 18.78 0.73 2.08
N SER A 310 20.03 0.52 1.68
CA SER A 310 21.10 1.50 1.79
C SER A 310 21.20 2.39 0.53
N ASN A 311 22.16 3.29 0.49
CA ASN A 311 22.50 4.06 -0.72
C ASN A 311 23.24 3.22 -1.79
N LYS A 312 23.43 1.92 -1.54
CA LYS A 312 24.02 0.97 -2.50
C LYS A 312 22.96 0.14 -3.20
N LEU A 313 21.68 0.44 -2.95
CA LEU A 313 20.59 -0.21 -3.65
C LEU A 313 20.74 -0.04 -5.16
N HIS A 314 20.62 -1.16 -5.87
CA HIS A 314 20.55 -1.24 -7.32
C HIS A 314 19.27 -2.00 -7.70
N VAL A 315 18.47 -1.45 -8.59
CA VAL A 315 17.19 -2.05 -9.00
C VAL A 315 17.15 -2.18 -10.51
N VAL A 316 16.83 -3.39 -10.98
CA VAL A 316 16.51 -3.65 -12.39
C VAL A 316 15.05 -4.03 -12.50
N GLU A 317 14.30 -3.27 -13.30
CA GLU A 317 12.89 -3.52 -13.58
C GLU A 317 12.70 -3.90 -15.04
N ARG A 318 11.78 -4.84 -15.30
CA ARG A 318 11.44 -5.31 -16.66
C ARG A 318 9.95 -5.15 -16.88
N PHE A 319 9.55 -4.17 -17.67
CA PHE A 319 8.16 -3.89 -17.96
C PHE A 319 7.73 -4.55 -19.28
N THR A 320 6.69 -5.36 -19.21
CA THR A 320 6.12 -6.06 -20.38
C THR A 320 4.61 -5.82 -20.46
N LEU A 321 4.17 -5.27 -21.56
CA LEU A 321 2.76 -5.00 -21.82
C LEU A 321 2.10 -6.20 -22.51
N ASN A 322 1.06 -6.75 -21.93
CA ASN A 322 0.26 -7.79 -22.56
C ASN A 322 -0.58 -7.18 -23.70
N PRO A 323 -0.44 -7.65 -24.95
CA PRO A 323 -1.15 -7.06 -26.09
C PRO A 323 -2.66 -7.28 -26.06
N THR A 324 -3.13 -8.32 -25.36
CA THR A 324 -4.56 -8.67 -25.29
C THR A 324 -5.25 -8.01 -24.10
N THR A 325 -4.65 -8.10 -22.93
CA THR A 325 -5.26 -7.59 -21.69
C THR A 325 -4.89 -6.15 -21.39
N LEU A 326 -3.81 -5.64 -22.00
CA LEU A 326 -3.14 -4.38 -21.66
C LEU A 326 -2.67 -4.33 -20.20
N GLU A 327 -2.51 -5.46 -19.56
CA GLU A 327 -1.85 -5.56 -18.28
C GLU A 327 -0.36 -5.27 -18.44
N LEU A 328 0.17 -4.36 -17.62
CA LEU A 328 1.58 -4.02 -17.58
C LEU A 328 2.22 -4.75 -16.40
N THR A 329 2.92 -5.84 -16.72
CA THR A 329 3.68 -6.61 -15.73
C THR A 329 5.06 -6.00 -15.53
N ARG A 330 5.51 -5.96 -14.28
CA ARG A 330 6.86 -5.53 -13.91
C ARG A 330 7.57 -6.66 -13.17
N GLY A 331 8.65 -7.21 -13.76
CA GLY A 331 9.60 -8.07 -13.05
C GLY A 331 10.65 -7.21 -12.36
N ILE A 332 11.06 -7.56 -11.16
CA ILE A 332 11.93 -6.77 -10.28
C ILE A 332 13.08 -7.63 -9.81
N VAL A 333 14.30 -7.09 -9.91
CA VAL A 333 15.49 -7.60 -9.22
C VAL A 333 16.12 -6.43 -8.49
N ALA A 334 16.26 -6.54 -7.16
CA ALA A 334 16.95 -5.54 -6.36
C ALA A 334 18.12 -6.16 -5.59
N GLU A 335 19.24 -5.47 -5.58
CA GLU A 335 20.47 -5.85 -4.89
C GLU A 335 20.91 -4.73 -3.97
N ASP A 336 21.28 -5.06 -2.75
CA ASP A 336 21.88 -4.13 -1.81
C ASP A 336 23.00 -4.86 -1.04
N PRO A 337 24.28 -4.71 -1.46
CA PRO A 337 25.38 -5.46 -0.87
C PRO A 337 25.64 -5.13 0.61
N VAL A 338 25.02 -4.06 1.12
CA VAL A 338 25.12 -3.70 2.55
C VAL A 338 24.08 -4.44 3.37
N TYR A 339 22.83 -4.51 2.88
CA TYR A 339 21.70 -5.01 3.66
C TYR A 339 21.16 -6.36 3.22
N PHE A 340 21.38 -6.77 1.95
CA PHE A 340 20.87 -8.04 1.42
C PHE A 340 22.01 -9.05 1.25
N ALA A 341 21.81 -10.26 1.73
CA ALA A 341 22.73 -11.38 1.52
C ALA A 341 22.46 -12.10 0.17
N ASP A 342 21.25 -11.95 -0.35
CA ASP A 342 20.80 -12.46 -1.64
C ASP A 342 20.01 -11.36 -2.38
N LYS A 343 19.56 -11.67 -3.63
CA LYS A 343 18.78 -10.73 -4.42
C LYS A 343 17.31 -10.76 -3.95
N TYR A 344 16.72 -9.56 -3.84
CA TYR A 344 15.27 -9.45 -3.82
C TYR A 344 14.74 -9.64 -5.23
N VAL A 345 13.87 -10.63 -5.43
CA VAL A 345 13.25 -10.93 -6.73
C VAL A 345 11.75 -10.96 -6.56
N ASP A 346 11.04 -10.16 -7.32
CA ASP A 346 9.58 -10.07 -7.26
C ASP A 346 8.98 -9.75 -8.61
N SER A 347 7.66 -9.81 -8.72
CA SER A 347 6.91 -9.34 -9.87
C SER A 347 5.56 -8.82 -9.45
N ASP A 348 5.12 -7.78 -10.13
CA ASP A 348 3.80 -7.19 -9.95
C ASP A 348 3.17 -6.79 -11.28
N SER A 349 1.92 -6.36 -11.23
CA SER A 349 1.24 -5.85 -12.41
C SER A 349 0.26 -4.73 -12.07
N VAL A 350 0.02 -3.90 -13.07
CA VAL A 350 -0.98 -2.84 -13.03
C VAL A 350 -1.84 -2.90 -14.30
N LEU A 351 -3.06 -2.40 -14.17
CA LEU A 351 -4.01 -2.29 -15.28
C LEU A 351 -4.12 -0.84 -15.73
N PRO A 352 -4.61 -0.58 -16.96
CA PRO A 352 -5.05 0.77 -17.32
C PRO A 352 -6.01 1.29 -16.26
N ALA A 353 -5.74 2.49 -15.74
CA ALA A 353 -6.46 3.03 -14.62
C ALA A 353 -7.95 3.29 -14.96
N ASP A 354 -8.81 3.08 -13.98
CA ASP A 354 -10.26 3.30 -14.03
C ASP A 354 -10.66 4.77 -13.73
N ALA A 355 -9.69 5.60 -13.39
CA ALA A 355 -9.85 7.03 -13.13
C ALA A 355 -8.62 7.81 -13.63
N PRO A 356 -8.74 9.12 -13.89
CA PRO A 356 -7.61 9.92 -14.36
C PRO A 356 -6.56 10.09 -13.27
N PHE A 357 -5.29 10.17 -13.71
CA PHE A 357 -4.17 10.50 -12.85
C PHE A 357 -4.36 11.89 -12.22
N ARG A 358 -4.10 11.96 -10.94
CA ARG A 358 -3.91 13.22 -10.22
C ARG A 358 -3.05 12.98 -8.99
N VAL A 359 -2.30 13.97 -8.59
CA VAL A 359 -1.72 14.02 -7.26
C VAL A 359 -2.82 14.50 -6.32
N GLU A 360 -3.34 13.61 -5.49
CA GLU A 360 -4.39 13.96 -4.53
C GLU A 360 -3.82 14.87 -3.44
N ALA A 361 -4.70 15.69 -2.86
CA ALA A 361 -4.34 16.42 -1.65
C ALA A 361 -3.89 15.41 -0.59
N CYS A 362 -2.73 15.68 0.00
CA CYS A 362 -2.19 14.87 1.08
C CYS A 362 -2.15 15.69 2.37
N LYS A 363 -2.57 15.08 3.45
CA LYS A 363 -2.49 15.66 4.79
C LYS A 363 -1.72 14.70 5.67
N GLU A 364 -0.63 15.17 6.21
CA GLU A 364 0.12 14.41 7.20
C GLU A 364 -0.80 14.02 8.36
N LEU A 365 -0.63 12.82 8.89
CA LEU A 365 -1.35 12.42 10.08
C LEU A 365 -0.94 13.33 11.23
N ALA A 366 -1.94 13.82 11.97
CA ALA A 366 -1.71 14.73 13.07
C ALA A 366 -0.73 14.15 14.10
N PRO A 367 0.10 14.99 14.73
CA PRO A 367 1.13 14.55 15.68
C PRO A 367 0.59 13.68 16.83
N GLU A 368 -0.65 13.89 17.26
CA GLU A 368 -1.29 13.08 18.29
C GLU A 368 -1.44 11.59 17.92
N TYR A 369 -1.46 11.25 16.62
CA TYR A 369 -1.42 9.86 16.16
C TYR A 369 -0.01 9.28 16.12
N GLN A 370 0.99 10.14 16.29
CA GLN A 370 2.40 9.78 16.18
C GLN A 370 3.01 9.34 17.52
N GLN A 371 2.33 9.56 18.64
CA GLN A 371 2.93 9.43 19.96
C GLN A 371 2.72 8.10 20.67
N THR A 372 1.98 7.18 20.12
CA THR A 372 1.73 5.90 20.80
C THR A 372 2.77 4.85 20.46
N GLY A 373 4.04 5.18 20.73
CA GLY A 373 5.04 4.16 21.00
C GLY A 373 4.61 3.44 22.30
N ARG A 374 4.33 2.16 22.23
CA ARG A 374 4.06 1.33 23.43
C ARG A 374 5.11 1.61 24.49
N LYS A 375 4.66 2.04 25.67
CA LYS A 375 5.43 1.85 26.91
C LYS A 375 5.38 0.39 27.29
#